data_1c2dfd1c61a7ff8da38c4ed06335a305
#
_entry.id   1c2dfd1c61a7ff8da38c4ed06335a305
#
_cell.length_a   1.000
_cell.length_b   1.000
_cell.length_c   1.000
_cell.angle_alpha   90.00
_cell.angle_beta   90.00
_cell.angle_gamma   90.00
#
_symmetry.space_group_name_H-M   'P 1'
#
loop_
_entity.id
_entity.type
_entity.pdbx_description
1 polymer ?
#
loop_
_entity_poly.entity_id
_entity_poly.type
_entity_poly.pdbx_seq_one_letter_code
_entity_poly.pdbx_strand_id
1 'polypeptide(L)'
;TTRQGGTKPAAMAMPKGGFSKDKIEQGRYGPIFPKTPACYGFSIIAKIIPGREPVFYEYAKNIEKAVADQPDVLAVLKLHYLRWNLFDIKGETYFQYMGIFDTDFDKYTEDAVAIFAASGLNTVFENLEGFPKDWKTNAPAFIKFVRDHHRPSFLEYGEYPFVSADEIKKALQLKAAFSNMLDQMQ
;
A
#
# COMPACT_ATOMS: atom_id res chain seq x y z
N THR A 1 -24.91 -16.71 2.72
CA THR A 1 -24.54 -15.33 2.35
C THR A 1 -24.48 -15.24 0.85
N THR A 2 -25.57 -14.83 0.27
CA THR A 2 -25.71 -14.55 -1.16
C THR A 2 -24.70 -13.47 -1.53
N ARG A 3 -23.67 -13.82 -2.29
CA ARG A 3 -22.91 -12.86 -3.09
C ARG A 3 -23.95 -12.16 -3.97
N GLN A 4 -24.30 -10.94 -3.66
CA GLN A 4 -24.94 -10.09 -4.64
C GLN A 4 -23.92 -9.93 -5.77
N GLY A 5 -24.13 -10.67 -6.84
CA GLY A 5 -23.49 -10.48 -8.12
C GLY A 5 -23.92 -9.14 -8.66
N GLY A 6 -23.45 -8.08 -8.07
CA GLY A 6 -23.76 -6.74 -8.48
C GLY A 6 -22.93 -6.38 -9.70
N THR A 7 -23.58 -6.18 -10.80
CA THR A 7 -23.03 -5.60 -12.02
C THR A 7 -22.62 -4.13 -11.85
N LYS A 8 -22.80 -3.56 -10.67
CA LYS A 8 -22.37 -2.21 -10.30
C LYS A 8 -21.64 -2.25 -8.97
N PRO A 9 -20.30 -2.22 -8.97
CA PRO A 9 -19.57 -1.93 -7.75
C PRO A 9 -20.01 -0.56 -7.23
N ALA A 10 -20.62 -0.55 -6.03
CA ALA A 10 -21.06 0.70 -5.43
C ALA A 10 -19.86 1.49 -4.91
N ALA A 11 -19.72 2.72 -5.33
CA ALA A 11 -18.80 3.65 -4.72
C ALA A 11 -19.13 3.80 -3.23
N MET A 12 -18.10 3.94 -2.41
CA MET A 12 -18.26 4.07 -0.97
C MET A 12 -17.43 5.22 -0.45
N ALA A 13 -18.06 6.10 0.32
CA ALA A 13 -17.38 7.09 1.14
C ALA A 13 -17.47 6.64 2.60
N MET A 14 -16.32 6.51 3.25
CA MET A 14 -16.24 6.06 4.64
C MET A 14 -15.67 7.18 5.50
N PRO A 15 -16.50 7.86 6.31
CA PRO A 15 -15.98 8.81 7.27
C PRO A 15 -15.16 8.06 8.33
N LYS A 16 -14.00 8.56 8.64
CA LYS A 16 -13.22 8.04 9.76
C LYS A 16 -13.91 8.33 11.08
N GLY A 17 -14.09 7.31 11.86
CA GLY A 17 -14.95 7.32 13.04
C GLY A 17 -16.29 6.61 12.82
N GLY A 18 -16.66 6.30 11.56
CA GLY A 18 -17.79 5.43 11.26
C GLY A 18 -17.53 3.95 11.51
N PHE A 19 -16.28 3.59 11.77
CA PHE A 19 -15.93 2.27 12.29
C PHE A 19 -16.17 2.25 13.80
N SER A 20 -17.12 1.44 14.23
CA SER A 20 -17.35 1.19 15.65
C SER A 20 -16.02 0.76 16.29
N LYS A 21 -15.65 1.42 17.41
CA LYS A 21 -14.47 1.04 18.19
C LYS A 21 -14.54 -0.43 18.65
N ASP A 22 -15.73 -0.97 18.73
CA ASP A 22 -16.01 -2.35 19.17
C ASP A 22 -15.70 -3.40 18.09
N LYS A 23 -15.32 -2.97 16.88
CA LYS A 23 -15.02 -3.84 15.73
C LYS A 23 -13.62 -3.62 15.17
N ILE A 24 -12.70 -3.08 15.95
CA ILE A 24 -11.31 -2.98 15.54
C ILE A 24 -10.73 -4.40 15.49
N GLU A 25 -10.41 -4.83 14.28
CA GLU A 25 -9.74 -6.10 14.04
C GLU A 25 -8.36 -6.08 14.69
N GLN A 26 -7.99 -7.16 15.36
CA GLN A 26 -6.69 -7.31 16.01
C GLN A 26 -5.80 -8.16 15.11
N GLY A 27 -4.67 -7.61 14.72
CA GLY A 27 -3.62 -8.35 14.02
C GLY A 27 -2.60 -8.92 15.02
N ARG A 28 -1.60 -9.62 14.49
CA ARG A 28 -0.53 -10.23 15.28
C ARG A 28 0.23 -9.21 16.16
N TYR A 29 0.34 -7.97 15.68
CA TYR A 29 1.13 -6.91 16.31
C TYR A 29 0.28 -5.75 16.85
N GLY A 30 -1.01 -5.95 17.02
CA GLY A 30 -1.94 -4.96 17.58
C GLY A 30 -3.11 -4.61 16.67
N PRO A 31 -3.80 -3.49 16.91
CA PRO A 31 -4.97 -3.08 16.14
C PRO A 31 -4.64 -2.89 14.66
N ILE A 32 -5.48 -3.43 13.79
CA ILE A 32 -5.38 -3.23 12.34
C ILE A 32 -6.06 -1.92 11.96
N PHE A 33 -5.50 -1.22 10.97
CA PHE A 33 -6.10 0.00 10.46
C PHE A 33 -7.42 -0.30 9.73
N PRO A 34 -8.41 0.59 9.85
CA PRO A 34 -9.66 0.45 9.11
C PRO A 34 -9.39 0.31 7.60
N LYS A 35 -10.10 -0.58 6.96
CA LYS A 35 -10.02 -0.84 5.52
C LYS A 35 -11.36 -0.62 4.84
N THR A 36 -11.32 -0.35 3.54
CA THR A 36 -12.46 -0.58 2.66
C THR A 36 -12.72 -2.08 2.52
N PRO A 37 -13.88 -2.52 2.05
CA PRO A 37 -14.21 -3.95 1.97
C PRO A 37 -13.20 -4.83 1.23
N ALA A 38 -12.48 -4.28 0.23
CA ALA A 38 -11.46 -4.99 -0.53
C ALA A 38 -10.04 -4.44 -0.33
N CYS A 39 -9.90 -3.19 0.10
CA CYS A 39 -8.62 -2.49 0.09
C CYS A 39 -8.30 -1.86 1.45
N TYR A 40 -7.03 -1.88 1.80
CA TYR A 40 -6.49 -1.07 2.89
C TYR A 40 -5.95 0.24 2.35
N GLY A 41 -6.33 1.35 2.99
CA GLY A 41 -5.68 2.65 2.77
C GLY A 41 -4.92 3.07 4.01
N PHE A 42 -3.64 3.42 3.88
CA PHE A 42 -2.90 4.01 4.98
C PHE A 42 -1.92 5.07 4.49
N SER A 43 -1.59 5.99 5.41
CA SER A 43 -0.60 7.04 5.18
C SER A 43 0.38 7.05 6.32
N ILE A 44 1.66 7.10 5.99
CA ILE A 44 2.74 7.28 6.95
C ILE A 44 3.35 8.65 6.69
N ILE A 45 3.54 9.43 7.75
CA ILE A 45 4.25 10.71 7.69
C ILE A 45 5.35 10.67 8.73
N ALA A 46 6.59 10.78 8.28
CA ALA A 46 7.76 10.77 9.14
C ALA A 46 8.80 11.78 8.66
N LYS A 47 9.53 12.37 9.59
CA LYS A 47 10.61 13.29 9.28
C LYS A 47 11.79 12.53 8.70
N ILE A 48 12.42 13.06 7.67
CA ILE A 48 13.62 12.48 7.10
C ILE A 48 14.86 12.93 7.88
N ILE A 49 15.88 12.10 7.85
CA ILE A 49 17.21 12.48 8.32
C ILE A 49 17.73 13.60 7.41
N PRO A 50 18.19 14.75 7.95
CA PRO A 50 18.62 15.89 7.15
C PRO A 50 19.66 15.51 6.09
N GLY A 51 19.48 16.01 4.87
CA GLY A 51 20.37 15.76 3.74
C GLY A 51 20.16 14.41 3.05
N ARG A 52 19.13 13.68 3.39
CA ARG A 52 18.80 12.37 2.77
C ARG A 52 17.80 12.47 1.62
N GLU A 53 17.31 13.65 1.25
CA GLU A 53 16.38 13.85 0.15
C GLU A 53 16.82 13.18 -1.17
N PRO A 54 18.10 13.28 -1.59
CA PRO A 54 18.53 12.66 -2.83
C PRO A 54 18.36 11.14 -2.85
N VAL A 55 18.49 10.48 -1.69
CA VAL A 55 18.33 9.03 -1.57
C VAL A 55 16.91 8.58 -1.93
N PHE A 56 15.90 9.38 -1.56
CA PHE A 56 14.49 9.09 -1.90
C PHE A 56 14.25 9.14 -3.40
N TYR A 57 14.81 10.14 -4.08
CA TYR A 57 14.70 10.25 -5.53
C TYR A 57 15.43 9.12 -6.27
N GLU A 58 16.60 8.73 -5.80
CA GLU A 58 17.35 7.61 -6.36
C GLU A 58 16.59 6.30 -6.17
N TYR A 59 16.02 6.10 -4.98
CA TYR A 59 15.21 4.92 -4.69
C TYR A 59 13.97 4.85 -5.59
N ALA A 60 13.30 5.98 -5.84
CA ALA A 60 12.16 6.04 -6.75
C ALA A 60 12.55 5.63 -8.18
N LYS A 61 13.68 6.12 -8.69
CA LYS A 61 14.21 5.71 -10.01
C LYS A 61 14.51 4.22 -10.10
N ASN A 62 15.04 3.63 -9.02
CA ASN A 62 15.32 2.20 -8.96
C ASN A 62 14.03 1.37 -9.02
N ILE A 63 12.97 1.80 -8.32
CA ILE A 63 11.65 1.15 -8.40
C ILE A 63 11.06 1.31 -9.81
N GLU A 64 11.10 2.52 -10.39
CA GLU A 64 10.65 2.78 -11.75
C GLU A 64 11.30 1.80 -12.75
N LYS A 65 12.63 1.68 -12.67
CA LYS A 65 13.39 0.75 -13.50
C LYS A 65 12.99 -0.70 -13.23
N ALA A 66 12.91 -1.13 -11.98
CA ALA A 66 12.54 -2.49 -11.64
C ALA A 66 11.15 -2.88 -12.17
N VAL A 67 10.17 -1.97 -12.08
CA VAL A 67 8.82 -2.18 -12.61
C VAL A 67 8.82 -2.17 -14.15
N ALA A 68 9.62 -1.33 -14.79
CA ALA A 68 9.76 -1.33 -16.24
C ALA A 68 10.37 -2.63 -16.76
N ASP A 69 11.40 -3.14 -16.09
CA ASP A 69 12.08 -4.39 -16.44
C ASP A 69 11.22 -5.63 -16.12
N GLN A 70 10.45 -5.57 -15.01
CA GLN A 70 9.59 -6.65 -14.54
C GLN A 70 8.28 -6.10 -13.96
N PRO A 71 7.22 -5.93 -14.76
CA PRO A 71 5.97 -5.30 -14.34
C PRO A 71 5.28 -5.95 -13.12
N ASP A 72 5.51 -7.22 -12.88
CA ASP A 72 4.90 -7.96 -11.77
C ASP A 72 5.75 -8.00 -10.49
N VAL A 73 6.89 -7.29 -10.44
CA VAL A 73 7.83 -7.32 -9.30
C VAL A 73 7.16 -6.96 -7.96
N LEU A 74 6.15 -6.10 -7.96
CA LEU A 74 5.39 -5.70 -6.78
C LEU A 74 4.03 -6.42 -6.66
N ALA A 75 3.72 -7.39 -7.53
CA ALA A 75 2.40 -8.03 -7.57
C ALA A 75 2.03 -8.74 -6.25
N VAL A 76 3.01 -9.27 -5.53
CA VAL A 76 2.82 -9.92 -4.23
C VAL A 76 2.23 -8.97 -3.18
N LEU A 77 2.52 -7.68 -3.27
CA LEU A 77 2.01 -6.65 -2.34
C LEU A 77 0.54 -6.31 -2.57
N LYS A 78 -0.08 -6.81 -3.64
CA LYS A 78 -1.49 -6.56 -3.97
C LYS A 78 -1.87 -5.08 -3.95
N LEU A 79 -0.96 -4.25 -4.45
CA LEU A 79 -1.13 -2.80 -4.50
C LEU A 79 -2.12 -2.38 -5.59
N HIS A 80 -3.03 -1.49 -5.25
CA HIS A 80 -3.82 -0.70 -6.19
C HIS A 80 -3.10 0.60 -6.54
N TYR A 81 -2.52 1.24 -5.53
CA TYR A 81 -1.90 2.54 -5.68
C TYR A 81 -0.81 2.74 -4.64
N LEU A 82 0.27 3.37 -5.05
CA LEU A 82 1.38 3.78 -4.20
C LEU A 82 1.77 5.20 -4.56
N ARG A 83 1.92 6.06 -3.57
CA ARG A 83 2.40 7.41 -3.75
C ARG A 83 3.37 7.80 -2.64
N TRP A 84 4.50 8.36 -3.04
CA TRP A 84 5.51 8.93 -2.16
C TRP A 84 5.67 10.42 -2.42
N ASN A 85 5.74 11.20 -1.37
CA ASN A 85 5.97 12.64 -1.44
C ASN A 85 7.05 13.04 -0.45
N LEU A 86 7.83 14.04 -0.81
CA LEU A 86 8.60 14.85 0.13
C LEU A 86 7.99 16.23 0.20
N PHE A 87 7.91 16.79 1.38
CA PHE A 87 7.40 18.14 1.60
C PHE A 87 8.03 18.77 2.84
N ASP A 88 8.12 20.10 2.84
CA ASP A 88 8.74 20.86 3.91
C ASP A 88 7.71 21.47 4.84
N ILE A 89 7.96 21.34 6.14
CA ILE A 89 7.20 22.04 7.18
C ILE A 89 8.21 22.77 8.06
N LYS A 90 8.17 24.10 8.06
CA LYS A 90 9.03 24.95 8.90
C LYS A 90 10.53 24.64 8.78
N GLY A 91 10.99 24.34 7.56
CA GLY A 91 12.40 24.04 7.29
C GLY A 91 12.82 22.61 7.61
N GLU A 92 11.91 21.74 7.94
CA GLU A 92 12.15 20.30 8.13
C GLU A 92 11.45 19.52 7.02
N THR A 93 12.15 18.57 6.41
CA THR A 93 11.60 17.76 5.32
C THR A 93 10.97 16.48 5.88
N TYR A 94 9.78 16.18 5.38
CA TYR A 94 8.99 15.02 5.74
C TYR A 94 8.77 14.13 4.52
N PHE A 95 8.75 12.84 4.76
CA PHE A 95 8.35 11.81 3.82
C PHE A 95 6.91 11.38 4.10
N GLN A 96 6.10 11.33 3.05
CA GLN A 96 4.77 10.74 3.09
C GLN A 96 4.72 9.52 2.19
N TYR A 97 4.29 8.41 2.76
CA TYR A 97 3.88 7.22 2.05
C TYR A 97 2.35 7.15 2.07
N MET A 98 1.74 6.94 0.92
CA MET A 98 0.33 6.58 0.79
C MET A 98 0.23 5.28 -0.01
N GLY A 99 -0.53 4.32 0.49
CA GLY A 99 -0.72 3.05 -0.17
C GLY A 99 -2.15 2.53 -0.03
N ILE A 100 -2.64 1.86 -1.07
CA ILE A 100 -3.89 1.12 -1.08
C ILE A 100 -3.58 -0.29 -1.56
N PHE A 101 -3.94 -1.30 -0.77
CA PHE A 101 -3.64 -2.71 -1.02
C PHE A 101 -4.75 -3.62 -0.50
N ASP A 102 -4.81 -4.87 -0.98
CA ASP A 102 -5.90 -5.81 -0.71
C ASP A 102 -5.67 -6.72 0.51
N THR A 103 -4.45 -6.78 1.02
CA THR A 103 -4.12 -7.61 2.18
C THR A 103 -4.35 -6.87 3.48
N ASP A 104 -4.39 -7.58 4.62
CA ASP A 104 -4.32 -6.93 5.90
C ASP A 104 -2.94 -6.26 6.12
N PHE A 105 -2.88 -5.36 7.08
CA PHE A 105 -1.67 -4.56 7.33
C PHE A 105 -0.46 -5.42 7.73
N ASP A 106 -0.66 -6.42 8.58
CA ASP A 106 0.42 -7.26 9.08
C ASP A 106 1.03 -8.07 7.93
N LYS A 107 0.18 -8.69 7.11
CA LYS A 107 0.63 -9.43 5.92
C LYS A 107 1.34 -8.53 4.92
N TYR A 108 0.79 -7.35 4.62
CA TYR A 108 1.45 -6.40 3.72
C TYR A 108 2.86 -6.05 4.20
N THR A 109 3.01 -5.76 5.49
CA THR A 109 4.30 -5.39 6.08
C THR A 109 5.27 -6.55 6.07
N GLU A 110 4.83 -7.76 6.41
CA GLU A 110 5.64 -8.98 6.35
C GLU A 110 6.12 -9.26 4.93
N ASP A 111 5.25 -9.16 3.93
CA ASP A 111 5.59 -9.36 2.52
C ASP A 111 6.60 -8.29 2.04
N ALA A 112 6.41 -7.03 2.43
CA ALA A 112 7.35 -5.95 2.10
C ALA A 112 8.73 -6.19 2.71
N VAL A 113 8.80 -6.55 3.99
CA VAL A 113 10.07 -6.89 4.67
C VAL A 113 10.74 -8.08 3.99
N ALA A 114 10.00 -9.11 3.63
CA ALA A 114 10.54 -10.29 2.97
C ALA A 114 11.13 -9.95 1.59
N ILE A 115 10.48 -9.10 0.79
CA ILE A 115 10.99 -8.62 -0.50
C ILE A 115 12.31 -7.88 -0.31
N PHE A 116 12.37 -6.93 0.62
CA PHE A 116 13.58 -6.15 0.88
C PHE A 116 14.71 -7.03 1.39
N ALA A 117 14.42 -7.96 2.29
CA ALA A 117 15.41 -8.90 2.80
C ALA A 117 15.96 -9.83 1.71
N ALA A 118 15.09 -10.37 0.84
CA ALA A 118 15.48 -11.27 -0.24
C ALA A 118 16.28 -10.58 -1.34
N SER A 119 15.95 -9.32 -1.65
CA SER A 119 16.64 -8.53 -2.67
C SER A 119 17.96 -7.92 -2.20
N GLY A 120 18.29 -8.02 -0.90
CA GLY A 120 19.43 -7.35 -0.29
C GLY A 120 19.33 -5.81 -0.29
N LEU A 121 18.17 -5.28 -0.73
CA LEU A 121 17.93 -3.84 -0.76
C LEU A 121 17.64 -3.31 0.64
N ASN A 122 18.12 -2.12 0.89
CA ASN A 122 17.71 -1.36 2.06
C ASN A 122 16.35 -0.70 1.77
N THR A 123 15.52 -0.55 2.79
CA THR A 123 14.26 0.17 2.64
C THR A 123 14.51 1.69 2.65
N VAL A 124 13.70 2.43 1.91
CA VAL A 124 13.72 3.89 1.95
C VAL A 124 13.46 4.43 3.36
N PHE A 125 12.75 3.67 4.20
CA PHE A 125 12.45 4.02 5.60
C PHE A 125 13.69 4.17 6.49
N GLU A 126 14.83 3.56 6.13
CA GLU A 126 16.08 3.74 6.88
C GLU A 126 16.59 5.18 6.91
N ASN A 127 16.04 6.03 6.03
CA ASN A 127 16.37 7.45 5.95
C ASN A 127 15.40 8.33 6.77
N LEU A 128 14.53 7.72 7.56
CA LEU A 128 13.59 8.39 8.45
C LEU A 128 14.15 8.46 9.87
N GLU A 129 13.90 9.59 10.54
CA GLU A 129 14.30 9.75 11.94
C GLU A 129 13.58 8.72 12.84
N GLY A 130 14.33 8.08 13.70
CA GLY A 130 13.81 7.08 14.65
C GLY A 130 13.50 5.70 14.05
N PHE A 131 13.79 5.46 12.77
CA PHE A 131 13.60 4.14 12.19
C PHE A 131 14.50 3.09 12.84
N PRO A 132 14.01 1.88 13.18
CA PRO A 132 14.80 0.86 13.85
C PRO A 132 15.92 0.33 12.96
N LYS A 133 17.15 0.33 13.46
CA LYS A 133 18.34 -0.13 12.72
C LYS A 133 18.37 -1.65 12.51
N ASP A 134 17.72 -2.38 13.39
CA ASP A 134 17.64 -3.84 13.40
C ASP A 134 16.40 -4.40 12.66
N TRP A 135 15.74 -3.59 11.89
CA TRP A 135 14.45 -3.91 11.22
C TRP A 135 14.45 -5.22 10.43
N LYS A 136 15.59 -5.62 9.85
CA LYS A 136 15.73 -6.87 9.07
C LYS A 136 15.51 -8.13 9.91
N THR A 137 15.80 -8.06 11.20
CA THR A 137 15.65 -9.15 12.17
C THR A 137 14.58 -8.88 13.22
N ASN A 138 14.02 -7.68 13.23
CA ASN A 138 13.06 -7.21 14.23
C ASN A 138 11.82 -6.63 13.54
N ALA A 139 11.05 -7.49 12.88
CA ALA A 139 9.80 -7.11 12.23
C ALA A 139 8.82 -6.37 13.17
N PRO A 140 8.67 -6.74 14.47
CA PRO A 140 7.84 -5.98 15.40
C PRO A 140 8.22 -4.52 15.55
N ALA A 141 9.52 -4.19 15.58
CA ALA A 141 9.97 -2.80 15.66
C ALA A 141 9.65 -2.02 14.38
N PHE A 142 9.83 -2.65 13.23
CA PHE A 142 9.43 -2.08 11.96
C PHE A 142 7.93 -1.76 11.93
N ILE A 143 7.09 -2.72 12.27
CA ILE A 143 5.64 -2.57 12.28
C ILE A 143 5.21 -1.50 13.29
N LYS A 144 5.83 -1.48 14.46
CA LYS A 144 5.58 -0.43 15.45
C LYS A 144 5.89 0.95 14.91
N PHE A 145 7.04 1.13 14.26
CA PHE A 145 7.42 2.40 13.64
C PHE A 145 6.35 2.87 12.63
N VAL A 146 5.91 1.97 11.74
CA VAL A 146 4.88 2.28 10.75
C VAL A 146 3.57 2.69 11.41
N ARG A 147 3.14 1.97 12.46
CA ARG A 147 1.92 2.27 13.20
C ARG A 147 1.99 3.61 13.92
N ASP A 148 3.12 3.93 14.55
CA ASP A 148 3.32 5.19 15.28
C ASP A 148 3.29 6.41 14.33
N HIS A 149 3.69 6.22 13.07
CA HIS A 149 3.73 7.27 12.06
C HIS A 149 2.51 7.29 11.14
N HIS A 150 1.59 6.34 11.30
CA HIS A 150 0.35 6.33 10.54
C HIS A 150 -0.53 7.54 10.87
N ARG A 151 -1.02 8.17 9.83
CA ARG A 151 -1.98 9.28 9.93
C ARG A 151 -3.31 8.83 9.35
N PRO A 152 -4.28 8.54 10.24
CA PRO A 152 -5.58 8.13 9.80
C PRO A 152 -6.26 9.22 8.97
N SER A 153 -6.89 8.85 7.84
CA SER A 153 -7.76 9.74 7.08
C SER A 153 -9.05 10.00 7.87
N PHE A 154 -9.69 11.15 7.69
CA PHE A 154 -11.02 11.42 8.24
C PHE A 154 -12.15 11.06 7.27
N LEU A 155 -11.82 10.87 5.98
CA LEU A 155 -12.70 10.41 4.92
C LEU A 155 -11.90 9.58 3.94
N GLU A 156 -12.45 8.44 3.52
CA GLU A 156 -11.97 7.64 2.39
C GLU A 156 -13.14 7.41 1.44
N TYR A 157 -12.88 7.57 0.14
CA TYR A 157 -13.82 7.26 -0.92
C TYR A 157 -13.22 6.21 -1.83
N GLY A 158 -13.99 5.19 -2.16
CA GLY A 158 -13.63 4.16 -3.12
C GLY A 158 -14.71 4.02 -4.18
N GLU A 159 -14.36 4.26 -5.43
CA GLU A 159 -15.30 4.02 -6.56
C GLU A 159 -15.57 2.52 -6.74
N TYR A 160 -14.54 1.68 -6.50
CA TYR A 160 -14.63 0.23 -6.63
C TYR A 160 -14.12 -0.47 -5.35
N PRO A 161 -14.78 -0.26 -4.18
CA PRO A 161 -14.24 -0.69 -2.90
C PRO A 161 -14.27 -2.21 -2.68
N PHE A 162 -14.98 -2.94 -3.53
CA PHE A 162 -15.13 -4.41 -3.43
C PHE A 162 -14.31 -5.18 -4.47
N VAL A 163 -13.49 -4.48 -5.26
CA VAL A 163 -12.73 -5.08 -6.35
C VAL A 163 -11.25 -5.15 -5.97
N SER A 164 -10.69 -6.35 -5.97
CA SER A 164 -9.27 -6.56 -5.70
C SER A 164 -8.38 -6.29 -6.92
N ALA A 165 -7.09 -6.08 -6.70
CA ALA A 165 -6.11 -5.92 -7.78
C ALA A 165 -6.07 -7.15 -8.70
N ASP A 166 -6.20 -8.36 -8.12
CA ASP A 166 -6.25 -9.60 -8.90
C ASP A 166 -7.52 -9.70 -9.77
N GLU A 167 -8.67 -9.27 -9.24
CA GLU A 167 -9.91 -9.21 -10.01
C GLU A 167 -9.83 -8.23 -11.17
N ILE A 168 -9.21 -7.06 -10.95
CA ILE A 168 -8.96 -6.07 -12.01
C ILE A 168 -8.08 -6.68 -13.11
N LYS A 169 -6.95 -7.31 -12.75
CA LYS A 169 -6.05 -7.97 -13.71
C LYS A 169 -6.79 -9.02 -14.53
N LYS A 170 -7.58 -9.86 -13.86
CA LYS A 170 -8.39 -10.89 -14.54
C LYS A 170 -9.42 -10.30 -15.48
N ALA A 171 -10.10 -9.23 -15.07
CA ALA A 171 -11.08 -8.54 -15.91
C ALA A 171 -10.45 -7.94 -17.18
N LEU A 172 -9.25 -7.34 -17.04
CA LEU A 172 -8.51 -6.80 -18.17
C LEU A 172 -8.04 -7.90 -19.14
N GLN A 173 -7.60 -9.05 -18.62
CA GLN A 173 -7.24 -10.21 -19.45
C GLN A 173 -8.45 -10.76 -20.21
N LEU A 174 -9.60 -10.89 -19.55
CA LEU A 174 -10.83 -11.32 -20.19
C LEU A 174 -11.29 -10.34 -21.28
N LYS A 175 -11.20 -9.02 -21.01
CA LYS A 175 -11.50 -8.00 -22.00
C LYS A 175 -10.61 -8.13 -23.24
N ALA A 176 -9.29 -8.31 -23.05
CA ALA A 176 -8.35 -8.47 -24.16
C ALA A 176 -8.65 -9.74 -24.98
N ALA A 177 -8.88 -10.87 -24.31
CA ALA A 177 -9.23 -12.13 -24.97
C ALA A 177 -10.53 -12.03 -25.77
N PHE A 178 -11.55 -11.35 -25.23
CA PHE A 178 -12.81 -11.14 -25.92
C PHE A 178 -12.67 -10.23 -27.16
N SER A 179 -11.88 -9.15 -27.05
CA SER A 179 -11.60 -8.27 -28.19
C SER A 179 -10.89 -9.03 -29.32
N ASN A 180 -9.86 -9.82 -28.98
CA ASN A 180 -9.13 -10.63 -29.97
C ASN A 180 -10.05 -11.66 -30.66
N MET A 181 -10.98 -12.26 -29.89
CA MET A 181 -11.96 -13.18 -30.47
C MET A 181 -12.89 -12.49 -31.47
N LEU A 182 -13.38 -11.29 -31.15
CA LEU A 182 -14.22 -10.52 -32.08
C LEU A 182 -13.48 -10.12 -33.35
N ASP A 183 -12.20 -9.72 -33.23
CA ASP A 183 -11.37 -9.35 -34.37
C ASP A 183 -11.12 -10.55 -35.32
N GLN A 184 -11.05 -11.77 -34.79
CA GLN A 184 -10.91 -12.99 -35.59
C GLN A 184 -12.22 -13.46 -36.28
N MET A 185 -13.35 -12.92 -35.84
CA MET A 185 -14.67 -13.25 -36.42
C MET A 185 -15.09 -12.29 -37.55
N GLN A 186 -14.35 -11.22 -37.79
CA GLN A 186 -14.53 -10.27 -38.90
C GLN A 186 -13.75 -10.69 -40.15
#